data_9a65e5bf1cddde09b9ce6f46c71aba68
#
_entry.id   9a65e5bf1cddde09b9ce6f46c71aba68
#
_cell.length_a   1.000
_cell.length_b   1.000
_cell.length_c   1.000
_cell.angle_alpha   90.00
_cell.angle_beta   90.00
_cell.angle_gamma   90.00
#
_symmetry.space_group_name_H-M   'P 1'
#
loop_
_entity.id
_entity.type
_entity.pdbx_description
1 polymer ?
#
loop_
_entity_poly.entity_id
_entity_poly.type
_entity_poly.pdbx_seq_one_letter_code
_entity_poly.pdbx_strand_id
1 'polypeptide(L)'
;AILQSADLLEKGDYAPVEDMVKDAVSIGLTKDLGTDYFEDPKGRLEKLKNSNGQVSTGWPNLDKKLFGGFNRGELNIFAGGSGAGKSLFLQNLAVNWSTAGLNTVYISFELSEELTAMRLDAMMTNIPTKKVFPEIDNVEMKVKMLSKKSGTMQIKYLPSGSTVLDIRTYLKELELKNKKKIDCILIDYLDLMMPKSKRISPADLFIKDK
;
A
#
# COMPACT_ATOMS: atom_id res chain seq x y z
N ALA A 1 34.35 18.79 0.24
CA ALA A 1 33.79 19.61 1.33
C ALA A 1 34.36 19.18 2.70
N ILE A 2 34.04 17.94 3.22
CA ILE A 2 34.45 17.52 4.59
C ILE A 2 35.98 17.56 4.82
N LEU A 3 36.78 17.07 3.90
CA LEU A 3 38.24 17.10 3.98
C LEU A 3 38.78 18.52 3.90
N GLN A 4 38.21 19.37 3.08
CA GLN A 4 38.59 20.79 2.98
C GLN A 4 38.19 21.58 4.23
N SER A 5 37.06 21.25 4.85
CA SER A 5 36.64 21.84 6.11
C SER A 5 37.61 21.50 7.25
N ALA A 6 38.16 20.28 7.29
CA ALA A 6 39.12 19.85 8.27
C ALA A 6 40.44 20.65 8.17
N ASP A 7 40.97 20.85 6.95
CA ASP A 7 42.18 21.65 6.70
C ASP A 7 42.01 23.13 7.10
N LEU A 8 40.82 23.70 6.91
CA LEU A 8 40.49 25.07 7.30
C LEU A 8 40.37 25.24 8.82
N LEU A 9 39.77 24.23 9.49
CA LEU A 9 39.67 24.20 10.94
C LEU A 9 41.04 24.13 11.63
N GLU A 10 41.98 23.34 11.08
CA GLU A 10 43.34 23.27 11.58
C GLU A 10 44.11 24.61 11.44
N LYS A 11 43.74 25.42 10.44
CA LYS A 11 44.33 26.77 10.22
C LYS A 11 43.64 27.88 11.00
N GLY A 12 42.56 27.55 11.75
CA GLY A 12 41.81 28.51 12.54
C GLY A 12 40.90 29.45 11.75
N ASP A 13 40.63 29.12 10.49
CA ASP A 13 39.73 29.89 9.60
C ASP A 13 38.31 29.29 9.60
N TYR A 14 37.46 29.81 10.48
CA TYR A 14 36.12 29.25 10.72
C TYR A 14 35.05 29.79 9.79
N ALA A 15 35.19 30.99 9.23
CA ALA A 15 34.14 31.61 8.41
C ALA A 15 33.84 30.83 7.10
N PRO A 16 34.86 30.36 6.33
CA PRO A 16 34.58 29.54 5.14
C PRO A 16 34.01 28.17 5.46
N VAL A 17 34.29 27.61 6.64
CA VAL A 17 33.77 26.30 7.06
C VAL A 17 32.27 26.37 7.30
N GLU A 18 31.78 27.46 7.91
CA GLU A 18 30.34 27.66 8.13
C GLU A 18 29.55 27.69 6.80
N ASP A 19 30.08 28.39 5.80
CA ASP A 19 29.44 28.48 4.48
C ASP A 19 29.52 27.15 3.73
N MET A 20 30.63 26.41 3.79
CA MET A 20 30.76 25.08 3.21
C MET A 20 29.83 24.06 3.85
N VAL A 21 29.58 24.13 5.15
CA VAL A 21 28.61 23.26 5.85
C VAL A 21 27.21 23.64 5.48
N LYS A 22 26.87 24.94 5.41
CA LYS A 22 25.54 25.40 4.94
C LYS A 22 25.26 24.95 3.51
N ASP A 23 26.24 25.07 2.63
CA ASP A 23 26.11 24.61 1.22
C ASP A 23 25.96 23.08 1.14
N ALA A 24 26.77 22.32 1.89
CA ALA A 24 26.68 20.86 1.91
C ALA A 24 25.33 20.38 2.45
N VAL A 25 24.77 21.03 3.45
CA VAL A 25 23.43 20.74 3.98
C VAL A 25 22.34 21.20 3.01
N SER A 26 22.55 22.30 2.28
CA SER A 26 21.57 22.81 1.31
C SER A 26 21.50 21.99 0.03
N ILE A 27 22.57 21.31 -0.39
CA ILE A 27 22.61 20.41 -1.54
C ILE A 27 21.73 19.16 -1.32
N GLY A 28 21.55 18.73 -0.07
CA GLY A 28 20.69 17.58 0.28
C GLY A 28 19.20 17.91 0.38
N LEU A 29 18.85 19.18 0.44
CA LEU A 29 17.46 19.62 0.45
C LEU A 29 17.07 19.96 -1.00
N THR A 30 16.49 19.01 -1.71
CA THR A 30 15.64 19.34 -2.85
C THR A 30 14.57 20.28 -2.30
N LYS A 31 14.76 21.57 -2.51
CA LYS A 31 13.77 22.60 -2.17
C LYS A 31 12.62 22.50 -3.18
N ASP A 32 11.83 21.44 -3.07
CA ASP A 32 10.53 21.43 -3.68
C ASP A 32 9.67 22.42 -2.88
N LEU A 33 9.59 23.64 -3.36
CA LEU A 33 8.79 24.71 -2.76
C LEU A 33 7.29 24.54 -3.10
N GLY A 34 6.92 23.44 -3.74
CA GLY A 34 5.57 23.23 -4.23
C GLY A 34 5.33 23.92 -5.59
N THR A 35 4.07 24.09 -5.94
CA THR A 35 3.65 24.68 -7.20
C THR A 35 2.98 26.03 -6.94
N ASP A 36 3.43 27.10 -7.61
CA ASP A 36 2.67 28.35 -7.60
C ASP A 36 1.36 28.13 -8.35
N TYR A 37 0.26 28.42 -7.67
CA TYR A 37 -1.07 28.14 -8.18
C TYR A 37 -1.38 28.93 -9.47
N PHE A 38 -0.84 30.16 -9.59
CA PHE A 38 -1.14 31.08 -10.69
C PHE A 38 -0.13 31.04 -11.84
N GLU A 39 1.07 30.47 -11.63
CA GLU A 39 2.17 30.55 -12.58
C GLU A 39 1.93 29.75 -13.87
N ASP A 40 1.48 28.49 -13.78
CA ASP A 40 1.25 27.62 -14.96
C ASP A 40 0.01 26.74 -14.80
N PRO A 41 -1.20 27.27 -14.92
CA PRO A 41 -2.42 26.47 -14.84
C PRO A 41 -2.53 25.40 -15.92
N LYS A 42 -2.07 25.70 -17.15
CA LYS A 42 -2.16 24.79 -18.29
C LYS A 42 -1.22 23.58 -18.09
N GLY A 43 0.05 23.80 -17.82
CA GLY A 43 1.02 22.73 -17.59
C GLY A 43 0.66 21.85 -16.40
N ARG A 44 0.10 22.43 -15.33
CA ARG A 44 -0.42 21.69 -14.19
C ARG A 44 -1.57 20.75 -14.59
N LEU A 45 -2.52 21.23 -15.36
CA LEU A 45 -3.66 20.44 -15.85
C LEU A 45 -3.22 19.36 -16.86
N GLU A 46 -2.26 19.68 -17.73
CA GLU A 46 -1.68 18.71 -18.66
C GLU A 46 -0.89 17.60 -17.91
N LYS A 47 -0.13 17.97 -16.88
CA LYS A 47 0.52 16.98 -15.99
C LYS A 47 -0.51 16.07 -15.34
N LEU A 48 -1.60 16.61 -14.81
CA LEU A 48 -2.67 15.85 -14.20
C LEU A 48 -3.37 14.92 -15.20
N LYS A 49 -3.66 15.42 -16.41
CA LYS A 49 -4.28 14.64 -17.50
C LYS A 49 -3.37 13.51 -17.98
N ASN A 50 -2.06 13.72 -18.02
CA ASN A 50 -1.06 12.75 -18.47
C ASN A 50 -0.58 11.82 -17.35
N SER A 51 -0.86 12.15 -16.08
CA SER A 51 -0.64 11.24 -14.97
C SER A 51 -1.69 10.13 -15.02
N ASN A 52 -1.46 9.09 -15.84
CA ASN A 52 -2.26 7.87 -15.93
C ASN A 52 -2.18 7.07 -14.62
N GLY A 53 -2.67 7.67 -13.53
CA GLY A 53 -2.51 7.16 -12.19
C GLY A 53 -3.67 6.34 -11.67
N GLN A 54 -4.77 6.26 -12.41
CA GLN A 54 -5.97 5.58 -11.94
C GLN A 54 -5.85 4.06 -12.08
N VAL A 55 -6.27 3.38 -11.03
CA VAL A 55 -6.32 1.92 -10.96
C VAL A 55 -7.80 1.51 -10.96
N SER A 56 -8.23 0.86 -12.03
CA SER A 56 -9.60 0.34 -12.15
C SER A 56 -9.93 -0.58 -10.98
N THR A 57 -11.12 -0.48 -10.47
CA THR A 57 -11.63 -1.40 -9.43
C THR A 57 -12.02 -2.76 -10.02
N GLY A 58 -12.13 -2.86 -11.35
CA GLY A 58 -12.67 -4.02 -12.04
C GLY A 58 -14.21 -4.04 -12.09
N TRP A 59 -14.87 -3.05 -11.50
CA TRP A 59 -16.32 -2.88 -11.60
C TRP A 59 -16.66 -1.63 -12.40
N PRO A 60 -17.17 -1.76 -13.65
CA PRO A 60 -17.41 -0.63 -14.55
C PRO A 60 -18.29 0.48 -13.96
N ASN A 61 -19.31 0.10 -13.19
CA ASN A 61 -20.21 1.06 -12.56
C ASN A 61 -19.54 1.86 -11.44
N LEU A 62 -18.62 1.25 -10.71
CA LEU A 62 -17.85 1.93 -9.67
C LEU A 62 -16.78 2.81 -10.31
N ASP A 63 -16.06 2.29 -11.31
CA ASP A 63 -15.06 3.04 -12.05
C ASP A 63 -15.64 4.29 -12.70
N LYS A 64 -16.84 4.18 -13.28
CA LYS A 64 -17.55 5.35 -13.83
C LYS A 64 -17.80 6.44 -12.78
N LYS A 65 -18.15 6.06 -11.54
CA LYS A 65 -18.36 7.01 -10.43
C LYS A 65 -17.05 7.60 -9.91
N LEU A 66 -15.95 6.85 -10.01
CA LEU A 66 -14.60 7.25 -9.61
C LEU A 66 -13.80 7.87 -10.76
N PHE A 67 -14.45 8.19 -11.88
CA PHE A 67 -13.80 8.77 -13.06
C PHE A 67 -12.63 7.95 -13.61
N GLY A 68 -12.70 6.62 -13.47
CA GLY A 68 -11.70 5.67 -14.00
C GLY A 68 -11.14 4.70 -12.97
N GLY A 69 -11.36 4.91 -11.69
CA GLY A 69 -10.86 4.08 -10.60
C GLY A 69 -10.20 4.88 -9.48
N PHE A 70 -9.37 4.22 -8.67
CA PHE A 70 -8.63 4.86 -7.59
C PHE A 70 -7.36 5.54 -8.10
N ASN A 71 -6.99 6.67 -7.51
CA ASN A 71 -5.74 7.33 -7.83
C ASN A 71 -4.55 6.66 -7.12
N ARG A 72 -3.40 6.64 -7.76
CA ARG A 72 -2.17 6.16 -7.14
C ARG A 72 -1.72 7.12 -6.02
N GLY A 73 -1.20 6.54 -4.93
CA GLY A 73 -0.72 7.30 -3.78
C GLY A 73 -1.81 7.79 -2.83
N GLU A 74 -3.06 7.39 -3.05
CA GLU A 74 -4.18 7.71 -2.17
C GLU A 74 -4.50 6.58 -1.20
N LEU A 75 -5.04 6.96 -0.03
CA LEU A 75 -5.63 6.06 0.93
C LEU A 75 -7.15 6.07 0.77
N ASN A 76 -7.71 4.92 0.40
CA ASN A 76 -9.15 4.74 0.25
C ASN A 76 -9.68 3.88 1.40
N ILE A 77 -10.67 4.36 2.14
CA ILE A 77 -11.23 3.67 3.31
C ILE A 77 -12.67 3.25 3.00
N PHE A 78 -12.96 1.97 3.22
CA PHE A 78 -14.29 1.37 3.08
C PHE A 78 -14.85 1.08 4.47
N ALA A 79 -15.90 1.80 4.84
CA ALA A 79 -16.58 1.64 6.12
C ALA A 79 -17.93 0.92 5.94
N GLY A 80 -18.31 0.14 6.94
CA GLY A 80 -19.59 -0.57 6.98
C GLY A 80 -19.75 -1.34 8.27
N GLY A 81 -20.98 -1.63 8.67
CA GLY A 81 -21.28 -2.43 9.85
C GLY A 81 -20.73 -3.86 9.77
N SER A 82 -20.80 -4.58 10.91
CA SER A 82 -20.45 -6.01 10.90
C SER A 82 -21.35 -6.77 9.95
N GLY A 83 -20.79 -7.73 9.20
CA GLY A 83 -21.53 -8.51 8.21
C GLY A 83 -21.86 -7.77 6.90
N ALA A 84 -21.53 -6.48 6.74
CA ALA A 84 -21.80 -5.71 5.52
C ALA A 84 -20.98 -6.16 4.29
N GLY A 85 -20.02 -7.07 4.47
CA GLY A 85 -19.20 -7.62 3.39
C GLY A 85 -17.90 -6.86 3.10
N LYS A 86 -17.38 -6.06 4.04
CA LYS A 86 -16.13 -5.30 3.89
C LYS A 86 -14.96 -6.18 3.41
N SER A 87 -14.70 -7.27 4.12
CA SER A 87 -13.63 -8.23 3.77
C SER A 87 -13.84 -8.85 2.40
N LEU A 88 -15.08 -9.22 2.06
CA LEU A 88 -15.41 -9.77 0.74
C LEU A 88 -15.20 -8.75 -0.38
N PHE A 89 -15.53 -7.48 -0.12
CA PHE A 89 -15.28 -6.40 -1.06
C PHE A 89 -13.77 -6.23 -1.31
N LEU A 90 -12.95 -6.15 -0.24
CA LEU A 90 -11.50 -6.04 -0.35
C LEU A 90 -10.88 -7.26 -1.05
N GLN A 91 -11.35 -8.47 -0.74
CA GLN A 91 -10.88 -9.70 -1.38
C GLN A 91 -11.20 -9.73 -2.87
N ASN A 92 -12.41 -9.33 -3.29
CA ASN A 92 -12.75 -9.19 -4.70
C ASN A 92 -11.87 -8.13 -5.39
N LEU A 93 -11.62 -7.01 -4.73
CA LEU A 93 -10.74 -5.97 -5.26
C LEU A 93 -9.31 -6.50 -5.45
N ALA A 94 -8.79 -7.28 -4.49
CA ALA A 94 -7.50 -7.94 -4.60
C ALA A 94 -7.44 -8.90 -5.80
N VAL A 95 -8.49 -9.69 -6.02
CA VAL A 95 -8.61 -10.57 -7.19
C VAL A 95 -8.62 -9.77 -8.49
N ASN A 96 -9.43 -8.72 -8.58
CA ASN A 96 -9.50 -7.87 -9.76
C ASN A 96 -8.13 -7.26 -10.10
N TRP A 97 -7.44 -6.72 -9.11
CA TRP A 97 -6.14 -6.09 -9.32
C TRP A 97 -5.05 -7.09 -9.70
N SER A 98 -4.96 -8.23 -9.03
CA SER A 98 -3.99 -9.25 -9.40
C SER A 98 -4.27 -9.81 -10.80
N THR A 99 -5.53 -10.04 -11.15
CA THR A 99 -5.92 -10.50 -12.48
C THR A 99 -5.61 -9.45 -13.57
N ALA A 100 -5.70 -8.16 -13.22
CA ALA A 100 -5.28 -7.07 -14.10
C ALA A 100 -3.74 -6.91 -14.24
N GLY A 101 -2.95 -7.77 -13.58
CA GLY A 101 -1.50 -7.78 -13.67
C GLY A 101 -0.78 -6.96 -12.61
N LEU A 102 -1.48 -6.41 -11.60
CA LEU A 102 -0.89 -5.64 -10.52
C LEU A 102 -0.30 -6.54 -9.41
N ASN A 103 0.81 -6.11 -8.83
CA ASN A 103 1.42 -6.77 -7.68
C ASN A 103 0.69 -6.33 -6.42
N THR A 104 -0.15 -7.20 -5.89
CA THR A 104 -1.10 -6.91 -4.81
C THR A 104 -0.67 -7.61 -3.53
N VAL A 105 -0.79 -6.91 -2.40
CA VAL A 105 -0.61 -7.46 -1.06
C VAL A 105 -1.90 -7.30 -0.28
N TYR A 106 -2.40 -8.40 0.28
CA TYR A 106 -3.55 -8.43 1.17
C TYR A 106 -3.08 -8.74 2.59
N ILE A 107 -3.29 -7.81 3.51
CA ILE A 107 -2.94 -7.94 4.91
C ILE A 107 -4.23 -8.14 5.71
N SER A 108 -4.32 -9.27 6.41
CA SER A 108 -5.44 -9.59 7.30
C SER A 108 -5.01 -9.50 8.75
N PHE A 109 -5.85 -8.89 9.59
CA PHE A 109 -5.71 -8.89 11.04
C PHE A 109 -6.74 -9.80 11.74
N GLU A 110 -7.70 -10.32 10.97
CA GLU A 110 -8.80 -11.12 11.52
C GLU A 110 -8.73 -12.58 11.05
N LEU A 111 -8.54 -12.80 9.75
CA LEU A 111 -8.55 -14.14 9.16
C LEU A 111 -7.13 -14.64 8.92
N SER A 112 -6.91 -15.95 9.15
CA SER A 112 -5.65 -16.60 8.78
C SER A 112 -5.38 -16.53 7.27
N GLU A 113 -4.12 -16.76 6.88
CA GLU A 113 -3.70 -16.76 5.48
C GLU A 113 -4.46 -17.83 4.68
N GLU A 114 -4.67 -19.02 5.27
CA GLU A 114 -5.35 -20.16 4.62
C GLU A 114 -6.85 -19.88 4.39
N LEU A 115 -7.53 -19.30 5.38
CA LEU A 115 -8.96 -18.95 5.25
C LEU A 115 -9.15 -17.82 4.23
N THR A 116 -8.26 -16.87 4.22
CA THR A 116 -8.25 -15.80 3.21
C THR A 116 -7.99 -16.39 1.82
N ALA A 117 -6.97 -17.24 1.68
CA ALA A 117 -6.64 -17.91 0.43
C ALA A 117 -7.81 -18.73 -0.11
N MET A 118 -8.47 -19.54 0.72
CA MET A 118 -9.63 -20.34 0.33
C MET A 118 -10.77 -19.48 -0.26
N ARG A 119 -11.00 -18.28 0.30
CA ARG A 119 -12.01 -17.35 -0.26
C ARG A 119 -11.58 -16.77 -1.60
N LEU A 120 -10.29 -16.40 -1.71
CA LEU A 120 -9.72 -15.92 -2.97
C LEU A 120 -9.75 -17.01 -4.04
N ASP A 121 -9.45 -18.27 -3.68
CA ASP A 121 -9.54 -19.41 -4.59
C ASP A 121 -10.96 -19.57 -5.15
N ALA A 122 -11.97 -19.49 -4.28
CA ALA A 122 -13.37 -19.55 -4.72
C ALA A 122 -13.72 -18.43 -5.69
N MET A 123 -13.25 -17.20 -5.43
CA MET A 123 -13.48 -16.04 -6.30
C MET A 123 -12.76 -16.18 -7.64
N MET A 124 -11.47 -16.53 -7.62
CA MET A 124 -10.64 -16.65 -8.82
C MET A 124 -11.07 -17.80 -9.73
N THR A 125 -11.44 -18.93 -9.14
CA THR A 125 -11.79 -20.15 -9.90
C THR A 125 -13.26 -20.25 -10.26
N ASN A 126 -14.10 -19.39 -9.68
CA ASN A 126 -15.56 -19.45 -9.74
C ASN A 126 -16.12 -20.80 -9.24
N ILE A 127 -15.44 -21.40 -8.26
CA ILE A 127 -15.88 -22.60 -7.55
C ILE A 127 -16.47 -22.18 -6.20
N PRO A 128 -17.74 -22.53 -5.90
CA PRO A 128 -18.33 -22.16 -4.61
C PRO A 128 -17.49 -22.65 -3.44
N THR A 129 -17.34 -21.82 -2.38
CA THR A 129 -16.48 -22.09 -1.21
C THR A 129 -16.70 -23.50 -0.63
N LYS A 130 -17.95 -23.98 -0.57
CA LYS A 130 -18.29 -25.33 -0.10
C LYS A 130 -17.73 -26.46 -0.96
N LYS A 131 -17.33 -26.16 -2.20
CA LYS A 131 -16.78 -27.13 -3.15
C LYS A 131 -15.26 -27.04 -3.30
N VAL A 132 -14.61 -26.04 -2.70
CA VAL A 132 -13.16 -25.85 -2.81
C VAL A 132 -12.40 -27.09 -2.34
N PHE A 133 -12.75 -27.65 -1.16
CA PHE A 133 -12.12 -28.85 -0.66
C PHE A 133 -12.46 -30.14 -1.47
N PRO A 134 -13.72 -30.40 -1.85
CA PRO A 134 -14.03 -31.54 -2.71
C PRO A 134 -13.37 -31.48 -4.09
N GLU A 135 -13.09 -30.28 -4.61
CA GLU A 135 -12.53 -30.06 -5.95
C GLU A 135 -11.09 -29.49 -5.90
N ILE A 136 -10.29 -29.89 -4.92
CA ILE A 136 -8.97 -29.29 -4.66
C ILE A 136 -8.04 -29.31 -5.88
N ASP A 137 -8.01 -30.42 -6.63
CA ASP A 137 -7.18 -30.57 -7.84
C ASP A 137 -7.63 -29.61 -8.97
N ASN A 138 -8.95 -29.44 -9.10
CA ASN A 138 -9.54 -28.51 -10.09
C ASN A 138 -9.22 -27.06 -9.69
N VAL A 139 -9.30 -26.73 -8.41
CA VAL A 139 -8.93 -25.41 -7.88
C VAL A 139 -7.44 -25.14 -8.15
N GLU A 140 -6.55 -26.08 -7.79
CA GLU A 140 -5.11 -25.95 -8.02
C GLU A 140 -4.79 -25.70 -9.50
N MET A 141 -5.37 -26.52 -10.39
CA MET A 141 -5.16 -26.37 -11.83
C MET A 141 -5.58 -25.00 -12.33
N LYS A 142 -6.77 -24.53 -11.96
CA LYS A 142 -7.29 -23.22 -12.38
C LYS A 142 -6.43 -22.07 -11.83
N VAL A 143 -6.06 -22.10 -10.54
CA VAL A 143 -5.20 -21.08 -9.93
C VAL A 143 -3.84 -21.02 -10.65
N LYS A 144 -3.21 -22.17 -10.91
CA LYS A 144 -1.95 -22.25 -11.68
C LYS A 144 -2.09 -21.71 -13.10
N MET A 145 -3.22 -21.92 -13.76
CA MET A 145 -3.47 -21.35 -15.09
C MET A 145 -3.61 -19.84 -15.04
N LEU A 146 -4.36 -19.32 -14.08
CA LEU A 146 -4.61 -17.89 -13.90
C LEU A 146 -3.32 -17.14 -13.49
N SER A 147 -2.50 -17.73 -12.63
CA SER A 147 -1.25 -17.12 -12.15
C SER A 147 -0.26 -16.77 -13.27
N LYS A 148 -0.30 -17.49 -14.41
CA LYS A 148 0.57 -17.22 -15.57
C LYS A 148 0.29 -15.88 -16.26
N LYS A 149 -0.91 -15.33 -16.08
CA LYS A 149 -1.36 -14.09 -16.73
C LYS A 149 -1.63 -12.97 -15.73
N SER A 150 -1.56 -13.28 -14.44
CA SER A 150 -1.84 -12.35 -13.35
C SER A 150 -0.56 -11.71 -12.83
N GLY A 151 -0.72 -10.59 -12.11
CA GLY A 151 0.31 -10.06 -11.23
C GLY A 151 0.53 -10.97 -10.02
N THR A 152 1.34 -10.52 -9.08
CA THR A 152 1.53 -11.26 -7.83
C THR A 152 0.40 -10.97 -6.84
N MET A 153 0.00 -11.99 -6.10
CA MET A 153 -0.89 -11.87 -4.95
C MET A 153 -0.16 -12.42 -3.72
N GLN A 154 0.06 -11.57 -2.72
CA GLN A 154 0.63 -11.99 -1.45
C GLN A 154 -0.40 -11.79 -0.35
N ILE A 155 -0.65 -12.82 0.45
CA ILE A 155 -1.51 -12.77 1.62
C ILE A 155 -0.61 -12.79 2.85
N LYS A 156 -0.90 -11.93 3.83
CA LYS A 156 -0.18 -11.88 5.10
C LYS A 156 -1.16 -11.71 6.25
N TYR A 157 -1.10 -12.62 7.21
CA TYR A 157 -1.71 -12.42 8.51
C TYR A 157 -0.76 -11.68 9.43
N LEU A 158 -1.24 -10.64 10.07
CA LEU A 158 -0.54 -9.96 11.16
C LEU A 158 -1.43 -10.00 12.41
N PRO A 159 -0.85 -10.24 13.60
CA PRO A 159 -1.63 -10.28 14.83
C PRO A 159 -2.22 -8.89 15.16
N SER A 160 -3.36 -8.90 15.83
CA SER A 160 -3.94 -7.67 16.40
C SER A 160 -2.91 -6.94 17.27
N GLY A 161 -2.84 -5.62 17.13
CA GLY A 161 -1.83 -4.82 17.81
C GLY A 161 -0.58 -4.53 17.01
N SER A 162 -0.41 -5.10 15.81
CA SER A 162 0.69 -4.73 14.90
C SER A 162 0.55 -3.26 14.48
N THR A 163 1.68 -2.64 14.22
CA THR A 163 1.79 -1.21 13.89
C THR A 163 2.01 -0.98 12.39
N VAL A 164 1.91 0.27 11.96
CA VAL A 164 2.31 0.68 10.60
C VAL A 164 3.79 0.35 10.33
N LEU A 165 4.65 0.36 11.38
CA LEU A 165 6.06 0.03 11.21
C LEU A 165 6.25 -1.45 10.86
N ASP A 166 5.48 -2.35 11.48
CA ASP A 166 5.53 -3.79 11.17
C ASP A 166 5.11 -4.04 9.72
N ILE A 167 4.04 -3.39 9.26
CA ILE A 167 3.61 -3.42 7.86
C ILE A 167 4.71 -2.93 6.93
N ARG A 168 5.31 -1.76 7.21
CA ARG A 168 6.38 -1.20 6.39
C ARG A 168 7.60 -2.11 6.28
N THR A 169 7.99 -2.70 7.39
CA THR A 169 9.12 -3.64 7.43
C THR A 169 8.83 -4.85 6.56
N TYR A 170 7.67 -5.46 6.75
CA TYR A 170 7.22 -6.59 5.94
C TYR A 170 7.19 -6.28 4.43
N LEU A 171 6.62 -5.15 4.04
CA LEU A 171 6.53 -4.76 2.63
C LEU A 171 7.91 -4.54 2.00
N LYS A 172 8.84 -3.91 2.73
CA LYS A 172 10.23 -3.74 2.26
C LYS A 172 10.94 -5.08 2.07
N GLU A 173 10.83 -5.99 3.04
CA GLU A 173 11.39 -7.33 2.94
C GLU A 173 10.81 -8.10 1.75
N LEU A 174 9.50 -7.99 1.54
CA LEU A 174 8.82 -8.64 0.42
C LEU A 174 9.30 -8.12 -0.94
N GLU A 175 9.45 -6.80 -1.10
CA GLU A 175 9.97 -6.18 -2.33
C GLU A 175 11.43 -6.60 -2.60
N LEU A 176 12.27 -6.60 -1.56
CA LEU A 176 13.67 -7.03 -1.67
C LEU A 176 13.79 -8.50 -2.07
N LYS A 177 12.98 -9.38 -1.45
CA LYS A 177 12.98 -10.81 -1.73
C LYS A 177 12.48 -11.13 -3.13
N ASN A 178 11.39 -10.51 -3.54
CA ASN A 178 10.73 -10.81 -4.81
C ASN A 178 11.27 -9.97 -5.97
N LYS A 179 12.09 -8.94 -5.71
CA LYS A 179 12.60 -7.97 -6.70
C LYS A 179 11.49 -7.34 -7.55
N LYS A 180 10.30 -7.20 -6.97
CA LYS A 180 9.12 -6.60 -7.61
C LYS A 180 8.56 -5.52 -6.70
N LYS A 181 8.16 -4.39 -7.31
CA LYS A 181 7.45 -3.33 -6.59
C LYS A 181 6.01 -3.74 -6.32
N ILE A 182 5.50 -3.33 -5.17
CA ILE A 182 4.10 -3.51 -4.80
C ILE A 182 3.30 -2.36 -5.39
N ASP A 183 2.22 -2.68 -6.12
CA ASP A 183 1.33 -1.69 -6.72
C ASP A 183 0.16 -1.34 -5.79
N CYS A 184 -0.40 -2.33 -5.11
CA CYS A 184 -1.61 -2.19 -4.30
C CYS A 184 -1.48 -2.94 -2.97
N ILE A 185 -1.95 -2.29 -1.90
CA ILE A 185 -2.00 -2.86 -0.55
C ILE A 185 -3.42 -2.75 -0.03
N LEU A 186 -3.97 -3.88 0.44
CA LEU A 186 -5.27 -3.95 1.08
C LEU A 186 -5.10 -4.38 2.53
N ILE A 187 -5.79 -3.71 3.44
CA ILE A 187 -5.68 -3.94 4.89
C ILE A 187 -7.06 -4.22 5.46
N ASP A 188 -7.24 -5.40 6.02
CA ASP A 188 -8.49 -5.88 6.59
C ASP A 188 -8.28 -6.27 8.07
N TYR A 189 -8.57 -5.39 9.03
CA TYR A 189 -9.04 -4.02 8.99
C TYR A 189 -8.32 -3.14 10.04
N LEU A 190 -8.39 -1.82 9.87
CA LEU A 190 -7.56 -0.86 10.60
C LEU A 190 -7.76 -0.85 12.13
N ASP A 191 -8.97 -1.13 12.62
CA ASP A 191 -9.29 -1.04 14.05
C ASP A 191 -8.51 -2.05 14.91
N LEU A 192 -7.92 -3.08 14.29
CA LEU A 192 -7.06 -4.06 14.97
C LEU A 192 -5.58 -3.65 15.01
N MET A 193 -5.22 -2.55 14.35
CA MET A 193 -3.87 -2.00 14.38
C MET A 193 -3.64 -1.13 15.63
N MET A 194 -2.39 -1.07 16.08
CA MET A 194 -1.98 -0.15 17.15
C MET A 194 -1.39 1.13 16.56
N PRO A 195 -1.75 2.31 17.12
CA PRO A 195 -1.11 3.56 16.77
C PRO A 195 0.36 3.57 17.22
N LYS A 196 1.21 4.30 16.49
CA LYS A 196 2.64 4.43 16.82
C LYS A 196 2.91 5.11 18.17
N SER A 197 2.04 6.01 18.61
CA SER A 197 2.18 6.72 19.88
C SER A 197 1.47 5.96 21.00
N LYS A 198 2.16 5.74 22.11
CA LYS A 198 1.62 5.15 23.34
C LYS A 198 0.59 6.03 24.09
N ARG A 199 0.19 7.16 23.54
CA ARG A 199 -0.89 7.99 24.10
C ARG A 199 -2.24 7.41 23.66
N ILE A 200 -2.56 6.25 24.21
CA ILE A 200 -3.92 5.73 24.17
C ILE A 200 -4.65 6.55 25.26
N SER A 201 -5.66 7.33 24.87
CA SER A 201 -6.51 7.96 25.87
C SER A 201 -7.33 6.87 26.59
N PRO A 202 -7.70 7.06 27.84
CA PRO A 202 -8.61 6.09 28.51
C PRO A 202 -9.88 5.81 27.70
N ALA A 203 -10.36 6.75 26.90
CA ALA A 203 -11.51 6.58 26.03
C ALA A 203 -11.29 5.55 24.91
N ASP A 204 -10.06 5.42 24.40
CA ASP A 204 -9.70 4.47 23.33
C ASP A 204 -9.69 3.01 23.83
N LEU A 205 -9.57 2.80 25.14
CA LEU A 205 -9.62 1.47 25.77
C LEU A 205 -11.05 0.93 25.88
N PHE A 206 -12.07 1.81 25.95
CA PHE A 206 -13.48 1.41 26.07
C PHE A 206 -14.10 0.94 24.75
N ILE A 207 -13.44 1.18 23.60
CA ILE A 207 -13.94 0.77 22.28
C ILE A 207 -13.59 -0.69 21.97
N LYS A 208 -12.66 -1.31 22.71
CA LYS A 208 -12.18 -2.68 22.44
C LYS A 208 -13.01 -3.80 23.06
N ASP A 209 -13.92 -3.52 23.96
CA ASP A 209 -14.70 -4.53 24.73
C ASP A 209 -16.19 -4.60 24.36
N LYS A 210 -16.56 -4.27 23.11
CA LYS A 210 -17.94 -4.48 22.63
C LYS A 210 -17.99 -5.24 21.33
#